data_d5c1ee37b76b0b97a28750689d630a5f
#
_entry.id   d5c1ee37b76b0b97a28750689d630a5f
#
_cell.length_a   1.000
_cell.length_b   1.000
_cell.length_c   1.000
_cell.angle_alpha   90.00
_cell.angle_beta   90.00
_cell.angle_gamma   90.00
#
_symmetry.space_group_name_H-M   'P 1'
#
loop_
_entity.id
_entity.type
_entity.pdbx_description
1 polymer ?
#
loop_
_entity_poly.entity_id
_entity_poly.type
_entity_poly.pdbx_seq_one_letter_code
_entity_poly.pdbx_strand_id
1 'polypeptide(L)'
;PVTVDGGVQEVVVTGGTVGDVLAEAGITLGPDDWIEPALDTPAQENTMVTIQRVRYEEYTQDEVIPTETQYVETSLFYRKQSKEQLIRQGSDGLCSVSYRETYVDGELTDTTETNRETVIEMVPTIIKHYDEQAPVSSFVGPEIVDGKPCEGIAATYTAQRSTGYSASPTAKGSSGRRLTYGTVAVNPNVIPYGSLMYITSADGRFVYGYAYAADTGTAMMTGNAFIDLYYETYSESVDNAVIAVNVYVLDSDTAAKYKEENDAILEADNTPGL
;
A
#
# COMPACT_ATOMS: atom_id res chain seq x y z
N PRO A 1 -20.03 -51.35 -29.89
CA PRO A 1 -19.81 -51.42 -28.46
C PRO A 1 -19.99 -50.03 -27.81
N VAL A 2 -20.51 -49.98 -26.58
CA VAL A 2 -20.63 -48.77 -25.74
C VAL A 2 -19.71 -48.90 -24.56
N THR A 3 -18.78 -47.97 -24.41
CA THR A 3 -17.90 -47.87 -23.27
C THR A 3 -18.46 -46.85 -22.28
N VAL A 4 -18.76 -47.28 -21.06
CA VAL A 4 -19.32 -46.44 -19.98
C VAL A 4 -19.06 -47.08 -18.62
N ASP A 5 -18.91 -46.28 -17.57
CA ASP A 5 -18.76 -46.72 -16.17
C ASP A 5 -17.67 -47.80 -15.97
N GLY A 6 -16.55 -47.64 -16.71
CA GLY A 6 -15.40 -48.56 -16.68
C GLY A 6 -15.63 -49.92 -17.38
N GLY A 7 -16.75 -50.11 -18.06
CA GLY A 7 -17.09 -51.32 -18.79
C GLY A 7 -17.36 -51.11 -20.28
N VAL A 8 -17.44 -52.23 -21.02
CA VAL A 8 -17.84 -52.20 -22.43
C VAL A 8 -19.06 -53.11 -22.57
N GLN A 9 -20.13 -52.57 -23.17
CA GLN A 9 -21.37 -53.28 -23.44
C GLN A 9 -21.58 -53.42 -24.97
N GLU A 10 -21.75 -54.66 -25.44
CA GLU A 10 -22.14 -54.90 -26.84
C GLU A 10 -23.65 -54.75 -27.00
N VAL A 11 -24.08 -53.91 -27.90
CA VAL A 11 -25.51 -53.62 -28.18
C VAL A 11 -25.78 -53.91 -29.68
N VAL A 12 -26.84 -54.62 -29.95
CA VAL A 12 -27.25 -54.93 -31.30
C VAL A 12 -28.53 -54.18 -31.63
N VAL A 13 -28.46 -53.30 -32.61
CA VAL A 13 -29.61 -52.56 -33.16
C VAL A 13 -29.77 -52.82 -34.63
N THR A 14 -30.98 -52.72 -35.18
CA THR A 14 -31.28 -52.94 -36.61
C THR A 14 -31.20 -51.67 -37.46
N GLY A 15 -30.70 -50.58 -36.85
CA GLY A 15 -30.58 -49.25 -37.44
C GLY A 15 -30.92 -48.17 -36.40
N GLY A 16 -30.88 -46.91 -36.81
CA GLY A 16 -31.14 -45.73 -35.95
C GLY A 16 -29.89 -44.90 -35.68
N THR A 17 -29.91 -44.16 -34.56
CA THR A 17 -28.85 -43.24 -34.11
C THR A 17 -28.12 -43.81 -32.89
N VAL A 18 -27.04 -43.14 -32.48
CA VAL A 18 -26.33 -43.41 -31.24
C VAL A 18 -27.30 -43.33 -30.04
N GLY A 19 -28.25 -42.39 -30.06
CA GLY A 19 -29.29 -42.27 -29.03
C GLY A 19 -30.18 -43.54 -28.94
N ASP A 20 -30.53 -44.14 -30.08
CA ASP A 20 -31.31 -45.41 -30.10
C ASP A 20 -30.50 -46.58 -29.55
N VAL A 21 -29.16 -46.57 -29.80
CA VAL A 21 -28.24 -47.57 -29.21
C VAL A 21 -28.21 -47.45 -27.69
N LEU A 22 -28.14 -46.23 -27.14
CA LEU A 22 -28.17 -46.03 -25.68
C LEU A 22 -29.49 -46.41 -25.06
N ALA A 23 -30.61 -46.09 -25.71
CA ALA A 23 -31.95 -46.48 -25.25
C ALA A 23 -32.09 -47.99 -25.17
N GLU A 24 -31.62 -48.75 -26.18
CA GLU A 24 -31.64 -50.21 -26.18
C GLU A 24 -30.71 -50.80 -25.10
N ALA A 25 -29.56 -50.12 -24.85
CA ALA A 25 -28.63 -50.49 -23.80
C ALA A 25 -29.16 -50.20 -22.37
N GLY A 26 -30.23 -49.41 -22.24
CA GLY A 26 -30.74 -48.91 -20.97
C GLY A 26 -29.84 -47.88 -20.30
N ILE A 27 -28.99 -47.21 -21.09
CA ILE A 27 -28.03 -46.20 -20.62
C ILE A 27 -28.68 -44.82 -20.71
N THR A 28 -28.76 -44.14 -19.57
CA THR A 28 -29.23 -42.76 -19.48
C THR A 28 -28.03 -41.83 -19.27
N LEU A 29 -27.98 -40.75 -20.03
CA LEU A 29 -26.97 -39.68 -19.84
C LEU A 29 -27.41 -38.71 -18.76
N GLY A 30 -26.48 -38.29 -17.94
CA GLY A 30 -26.61 -37.12 -17.11
C GLY A 30 -26.53 -35.81 -17.94
N PRO A 31 -26.91 -34.68 -17.36
CA PRO A 31 -26.92 -33.39 -18.08
C PRO A 31 -25.57 -32.92 -18.56
N ASP A 32 -24.51 -33.35 -17.90
CA ASP A 32 -23.13 -32.91 -18.12
C ASP A 32 -22.24 -34.03 -18.71
N ASP A 33 -22.81 -35.24 -18.92
CA ASP A 33 -22.05 -36.36 -19.46
C ASP A 33 -21.56 -36.05 -20.87
N TRP A 34 -20.32 -36.39 -21.14
CA TRP A 34 -19.76 -36.31 -22.48
C TRP A 34 -19.93 -37.61 -23.25
N ILE A 35 -20.29 -37.50 -24.53
CA ILE A 35 -20.48 -38.63 -25.40
C ILE A 35 -19.88 -38.43 -26.78
N GLU A 36 -19.23 -39.44 -27.30
CA GLU A 36 -18.72 -39.48 -28.67
C GLU A 36 -18.99 -40.86 -29.29
N PRO A 37 -19.58 -40.94 -30.51
CA PRO A 37 -20.13 -39.83 -31.31
C PRO A 37 -21.42 -39.24 -30.71
N ALA A 38 -21.84 -38.07 -31.22
CA ALA A 38 -23.07 -37.41 -30.76
C ALA A 38 -24.32 -38.25 -30.90
N LEU A 39 -25.34 -38.00 -30.09
CA LEU A 39 -26.58 -38.79 -30.00
C LEU A 39 -27.32 -38.94 -31.34
N ASP A 40 -27.25 -37.93 -32.22
CA ASP A 40 -27.92 -37.88 -33.50
C ASP A 40 -27.14 -38.57 -34.64
N THR A 41 -25.92 -39.01 -34.33
CA THR A 41 -25.07 -39.70 -35.31
C THR A 41 -25.70 -41.05 -35.72
N PRO A 42 -25.83 -41.35 -37.02
CA PRO A 42 -26.31 -42.67 -37.50
C PRO A 42 -25.40 -43.80 -37.01
N ALA A 43 -25.98 -44.78 -36.34
CA ALA A 43 -25.25 -45.96 -35.91
C ALA A 43 -25.00 -46.91 -37.08
N GLN A 44 -23.74 -47.31 -37.27
CA GLN A 44 -23.27 -48.24 -38.28
C GLN A 44 -22.72 -49.50 -37.60
N GLU A 45 -22.45 -50.53 -38.39
CA GLU A 45 -21.80 -51.72 -37.88
C GLU A 45 -20.44 -51.38 -37.25
N ASN A 46 -20.23 -51.85 -36.02
CA ASN A 46 -19.03 -51.57 -35.22
C ASN A 46 -18.83 -50.09 -34.78
N THR A 47 -19.89 -49.27 -34.79
CA THR A 47 -19.81 -47.93 -34.17
C THR A 47 -19.36 -48.09 -32.72
N MET A 48 -18.27 -47.41 -32.37
CA MET A 48 -17.77 -47.31 -30.97
C MET A 48 -18.39 -46.06 -30.34
N VAL A 49 -19.06 -46.21 -29.19
CA VAL A 49 -19.62 -45.12 -28.41
C VAL A 49 -18.86 -45.06 -27.12
N THR A 50 -18.36 -43.90 -26.79
CA THR A 50 -17.68 -43.63 -25.50
C THR A 50 -18.50 -42.61 -24.72
N ILE A 51 -18.74 -42.89 -23.46
CA ILE A 51 -19.44 -41.99 -22.52
C ILE A 51 -18.51 -41.77 -21.35
N GLN A 52 -18.32 -40.51 -21.00
CA GLN A 52 -17.65 -40.10 -19.78
C GLN A 52 -18.68 -39.48 -18.84
N ARG A 53 -18.74 -40.00 -17.63
CA ARG A 53 -19.60 -39.46 -16.59
C ARG A 53 -19.00 -38.22 -15.99
N VAL A 54 -19.68 -37.07 -16.16
CA VAL A 54 -19.22 -35.81 -15.61
C VAL A 54 -20.13 -35.36 -14.46
N ARG A 55 -19.55 -35.04 -13.34
CA ARG A 55 -20.27 -34.43 -12.22
C ARG A 55 -19.44 -33.32 -11.60
N TYR A 56 -20.13 -32.36 -11.01
CA TYR A 56 -19.53 -31.24 -10.30
C TYR A 56 -19.88 -31.35 -8.82
N GLU A 57 -18.89 -30.98 -7.98
CA GLU A 57 -19.11 -30.72 -6.56
C GLU A 57 -18.67 -29.28 -6.27
N GLU A 58 -19.47 -28.59 -5.46
CA GLU A 58 -19.17 -27.22 -5.06
C GLU A 58 -19.00 -27.18 -3.54
N TYR A 59 -17.97 -26.47 -3.10
CA TYR A 59 -17.75 -26.21 -1.69
C TYR A 59 -17.17 -24.81 -1.50
N THR A 60 -17.26 -24.30 -0.27
CA THR A 60 -16.70 -23.02 0.13
C THR A 60 -15.81 -23.23 1.33
N GLN A 61 -14.66 -22.58 1.34
CA GLN A 61 -13.74 -22.59 2.47
C GLN A 61 -13.21 -21.19 2.74
N ASP A 62 -12.83 -20.95 3.99
CA ASP A 62 -12.19 -19.71 4.38
C ASP A 62 -10.69 -19.81 4.16
N GLU A 63 -10.10 -18.76 3.55
CA GLU A 63 -8.68 -18.62 3.32
C GLU A 63 -8.15 -17.35 3.97
N VAL A 64 -6.97 -17.46 4.56
CA VAL A 64 -6.30 -16.32 5.17
C VAL A 64 -5.68 -15.44 4.08
N ILE A 65 -5.89 -14.13 4.19
CA ILE A 65 -5.16 -13.11 3.45
C ILE A 65 -4.01 -12.65 4.35
N PRO A 66 -2.76 -13.06 4.11
CA PRO A 66 -1.66 -12.73 4.99
C PRO A 66 -1.43 -11.22 5.07
N THR A 67 -1.10 -10.72 6.26
CA THR A 67 -0.68 -9.33 6.42
C THR A 67 0.60 -9.05 5.66
N GLU A 68 0.67 -7.88 5.04
CA GLU A 68 1.87 -7.39 4.35
C GLU A 68 2.59 -6.36 5.22
N THR A 69 3.90 -6.23 5.01
CA THR A 69 4.68 -5.16 5.63
C THR A 69 4.88 -4.03 4.62
N GLN A 70 4.47 -2.83 5.01
CA GLN A 70 4.72 -1.59 4.29
C GLN A 70 5.76 -0.77 5.02
N TYR A 71 6.70 -0.21 4.26
CA TYR A 71 7.76 0.62 4.80
C TYR A 71 7.48 2.09 4.50
N VAL A 72 7.65 2.92 5.54
CA VAL A 72 7.64 4.37 5.44
C VAL A 72 9.06 4.87 5.60
N GLU A 73 9.58 5.48 4.56
CA GLU A 73 10.94 5.99 4.50
C GLU A 73 11.05 7.34 5.21
N THR A 74 12.15 7.56 5.90
CA THR A 74 12.46 8.84 6.55
C THR A 74 13.94 9.00 6.81
N SER A 75 14.47 10.20 6.67
CA SER A 75 15.81 10.55 7.12
C SER A 75 15.93 10.82 8.63
N LEU A 76 14.82 10.73 9.37
CA LEU A 76 14.77 10.94 10.83
C LEU A 76 15.81 10.11 11.60
N PHE A 77 16.14 8.92 11.09
CA PHE A 77 17.07 8.00 11.76
C PHE A 77 18.51 8.10 11.24
N TYR A 78 18.92 9.22 10.64
CA TYR A 78 20.24 9.37 10.01
C TYR A 78 21.45 9.08 10.93
N ARG A 79 21.29 9.22 12.25
CA ARG A 79 22.31 8.83 13.26
C ARG A 79 22.21 7.38 13.72
N LYS A 80 21.08 6.71 13.43
CA LYS A 80 20.77 5.32 13.81
C LYS A 80 20.15 4.60 12.62
N GLN A 81 20.87 4.52 11.50
CA GLN A 81 20.34 4.08 10.19
C GLN A 81 19.76 2.67 10.17
N SER A 82 20.16 1.81 11.11
CA SER A 82 19.57 0.48 11.28
C SER A 82 18.32 0.46 12.17
N LYS A 83 17.88 1.63 12.67
CA LYS A 83 16.67 1.72 13.49
C LYS A 83 15.45 1.53 12.61
N GLU A 84 14.57 0.63 13.05
CA GLU A 84 13.22 0.50 12.57
C GLU A 84 12.25 0.86 13.70
N GLN A 85 11.14 1.47 13.33
CA GLN A 85 10.09 1.83 14.27
C GLN A 85 8.75 1.28 13.77
N LEU A 86 8.18 0.38 14.55
CA LEU A 86 6.82 -0.09 14.31
C LEU A 86 5.84 1.07 14.53
N ILE A 87 5.13 1.47 13.48
CA ILE A 87 4.08 2.49 13.52
C ILE A 87 2.72 1.85 13.78
N ARG A 88 2.44 0.75 13.08
CA ARG A 88 1.20 0.00 13.22
C ARG A 88 1.47 -1.49 13.06
N GLN A 89 0.97 -2.28 14.02
CA GLN A 89 0.91 -3.73 13.87
C GLN A 89 -0.26 -4.08 12.95
N GLY A 90 0.02 -4.85 11.92
CA GLY A 90 -0.98 -5.36 11.00
C GLY A 90 -1.71 -6.60 11.53
N SER A 91 -2.72 -7.01 10.80
CA SER A 91 -3.45 -8.26 11.03
C SER A 91 -3.84 -8.91 9.72
N ASP A 92 -3.89 -10.24 9.72
CA ASP A 92 -4.37 -11.01 8.58
C ASP A 92 -5.84 -10.69 8.29
N GLY A 93 -6.19 -10.75 7.02
CA GLY A 93 -7.56 -10.74 6.53
C GLY A 93 -8.10 -12.16 6.34
N LEU A 94 -9.35 -12.26 5.90
CA LEU A 94 -10.04 -13.49 5.62
C LEU A 94 -10.87 -13.34 4.35
N CYS A 95 -10.78 -14.31 3.44
CA CYS A 95 -11.67 -14.41 2.29
C CYS A 95 -12.41 -15.75 2.32
N SER A 96 -13.65 -15.74 1.83
CA SER A 96 -14.45 -16.92 1.57
C SER A 96 -14.33 -17.28 0.10
N VAL A 97 -13.82 -18.46 -0.20
CA VAL A 97 -13.52 -18.91 -1.56
C VAL A 97 -14.36 -20.10 -1.92
N SER A 98 -15.11 -19.99 -3.02
CA SER A 98 -15.93 -21.08 -3.55
C SER A 98 -15.19 -21.78 -4.68
N TYR A 99 -15.20 -23.09 -4.63
CA TYR A 99 -14.58 -23.97 -5.61
C TYR A 99 -15.59 -24.88 -6.27
N ARG A 100 -15.34 -25.20 -7.52
CA ARG A 100 -16.01 -26.28 -8.25
C ARG A 100 -15.00 -27.35 -8.61
N GLU A 101 -15.23 -28.56 -8.14
CA GLU A 101 -14.50 -29.75 -8.52
C GLU A 101 -15.22 -30.44 -9.68
N THR A 102 -14.46 -30.82 -10.71
CA THR A 102 -14.95 -31.59 -11.85
C THR A 102 -14.46 -33.03 -11.74
N TYR A 103 -15.40 -33.95 -11.72
CA TYR A 103 -15.10 -35.37 -11.73
C TYR A 103 -15.49 -35.98 -13.06
N VAL A 104 -14.56 -36.75 -13.65
CA VAL A 104 -14.79 -37.51 -14.88
C VAL A 104 -14.60 -38.99 -14.55
N ASP A 105 -15.64 -39.82 -14.82
CA ASP A 105 -15.64 -41.23 -14.48
C ASP A 105 -15.31 -41.54 -13.00
N GLY A 106 -15.66 -40.61 -12.12
CA GLY A 106 -15.42 -40.70 -10.69
C GLY A 106 -14.07 -40.21 -10.20
N GLU A 107 -13.17 -39.85 -11.10
CA GLU A 107 -11.84 -39.27 -10.79
C GLU A 107 -11.91 -37.75 -10.82
N LEU A 108 -11.31 -37.08 -9.83
CA LEU A 108 -11.14 -35.62 -9.80
C LEU A 108 -10.16 -35.21 -10.93
N THR A 109 -10.64 -34.41 -11.87
CA THR A 109 -9.87 -33.97 -13.03
C THR A 109 -9.52 -32.48 -12.97
N ASP A 110 -10.35 -31.68 -12.29
CA ASP A 110 -10.12 -30.24 -12.19
C ASP A 110 -10.73 -29.67 -10.91
N THR A 111 -10.12 -28.59 -10.40
CA THR A 111 -10.64 -27.77 -9.32
C THR A 111 -10.50 -26.31 -9.71
N THR A 112 -11.62 -25.65 -9.92
CA THR A 112 -11.67 -24.25 -10.36
C THR A 112 -12.24 -23.37 -9.27
N GLU A 113 -11.58 -22.24 -8.97
CA GLU A 113 -12.14 -21.17 -8.13
C GLU A 113 -13.28 -20.49 -8.90
N THR A 114 -14.47 -20.44 -8.31
CA THR A 114 -15.68 -19.88 -8.92
C THR A 114 -16.06 -18.52 -8.35
N ASN A 115 -15.71 -18.27 -7.08
CA ASN A 115 -15.97 -16.99 -6.42
C ASN A 115 -14.95 -16.77 -5.30
N ARG A 116 -14.61 -15.50 -5.06
CA ARG A 116 -13.79 -15.06 -3.93
C ARG A 116 -14.37 -13.79 -3.36
N GLU A 117 -14.68 -13.79 -2.07
CA GLU A 117 -15.24 -12.64 -1.36
C GLU A 117 -14.40 -12.35 -0.13
N THR A 118 -13.95 -11.09 0.02
CA THR A 118 -13.25 -10.65 1.22
C THR A 118 -14.25 -10.48 2.36
N VAL A 119 -14.05 -11.22 3.44
CA VAL A 119 -14.88 -11.19 4.66
C VAL A 119 -14.28 -10.23 5.68
N ILE A 120 -12.97 -10.26 5.80
CA ILE A 120 -12.20 -9.36 6.69
C ILE A 120 -11.04 -8.79 5.86
N GLU A 121 -10.95 -7.47 5.76
CA GLU A 121 -9.83 -6.80 5.11
C GLU A 121 -8.54 -7.01 5.89
N MET A 122 -7.46 -7.29 5.18
CA MET A 122 -6.12 -7.33 5.74
C MET A 122 -5.70 -5.91 6.15
N VAL A 123 -5.04 -5.80 7.30
CA VAL A 123 -4.42 -4.55 7.76
C VAL A 123 -2.90 -4.70 7.63
N PRO A 124 -2.22 -3.83 6.88
CA PRO A 124 -0.77 -3.93 6.75
C PRO A 124 -0.04 -3.52 8.03
N THR A 125 1.05 -4.20 8.32
CA THR A 125 2.06 -3.74 9.27
C THR A 125 2.81 -2.56 8.68
N ILE A 126 2.97 -1.45 9.42
CA ILE A 126 3.71 -0.28 8.95
C ILE A 126 4.96 -0.11 9.79
N ILE A 127 6.11 -0.08 9.13
CA ILE A 127 7.42 0.11 9.74
C ILE A 127 8.07 1.35 9.11
N LYS A 128 8.53 2.27 9.96
CA LYS A 128 9.32 3.43 9.56
C LYS A 128 10.80 3.05 9.60
N HIS A 129 11.54 3.31 8.50
CA HIS A 129 12.97 3.01 8.40
C HIS A 129 13.74 4.17 7.74
N TYR A 130 15.07 4.12 7.82
CA TYR A 130 15.92 5.17 7.28
C TYR A 130 16.06 5.10 5.77
N ASP A 131 15.83 6.25 5.13
CA ASP A 131 16.30 6.59 3.79
C ASP A 131 16.84 8.02 3.81
N GLU A 132 18.03 8.25 3.24
CA GLU A 132 18.72 9.54 3.30
C GLU A 132 18.02 10.64 2.49
N GLN A 133 17.22 10.30 1.49
CA GLN A 133 16.52 11.25 0.63
C GLN A 133 15.06 11.50 1.08
N ALA A 134 14.53 10.66 1.96
CA ALA A 134 13.15 10.78 2.39
C ALA A 134 12.99 11.88 3.46
N PRO A 135 12.13 12.88 3.22
CA PRO A 135 11.96 13.98 4.16
C PRO A 135 11.24 13.53 5.45
N VAL A 136 11.53 14.23 6.55
CA VAL A 136 10.80 14.07 7.82
C VAL A 136 9.42 14.70 7.73
N SER A 137 9.32 15.85 7.08
CA SER A 137 8.08 16.60 6.88
C SER A 137 7.31 16.11 5.67
N SER A 138 6.00 16.06 5.79
CA SER A 138 5.07 15.76 4.68
C SER A 138 4.71 16.98 3.84
N PHE A 139 5.11 18.19 4.24
CA PHE A 139 4.81 19.39 3.46
C PHE A 139 5.50 19.36 2.09
N VAL A 140 4.84 19.99 1.11
CA VAL A 140 5.26 20.01 -0.28
C VAL A 140 5.74 21.40 -0.72
N GLY A 141 6.50 21.41 -1.80
CA GLY A 141 7.04 22.63 -2.43
C GLY A 141 7.59 22.30 -3.81
N PRO A 142 8.39 23.20 -4.42
CA PRO A 142 9.06 22.94 -5.69
C PRO A 142 9.88 21.65 -5.70
N GLU A 143 10.04 21.06 -6.88
CA GLU A 143 10.93 19.91 -7.08
C GLU A 143 12.34 20.17 -6.52
N ILE A 144 12.92 19.15 -5.91
CA ILE A 144 14.29 19.23 -5.38
C ILE A 144 15.27 18.73 -6.44
N VAL A 145 16.17 19.63 -6.82
CA VAL A 145 17.27 19.34 -7.76
C VAL A 145 18.59 19.68 -7.08
N ASP A 146 19.52 18.74 -7.09
CA ASP A 146 20.83 18.88 -6.42
C ASP A 146 20.71 19.32 -4.93
N GLY A 147 19.75 18.74 -4.20
CA GLY A 147 19.53 18.96 -2.76
C GLY A 147 18.93 20.32 -2.38
N LYS A 148 18.34 21.04 -3.32
CA LYS A 148 17.68 22.34 -3.11
C LYS A 148 16.45 22.52 -4.01
N PRO A 149 15.49 23.40 -3.65
CA PRO A 149 14.37 23.76 -4.53
C PRO A 149 14.86 24.29 -5.88
N CYS A 150 14.26 23.83 -6.97
CA CYS A 150 14.63 24.24 -8.33
C CYS A 150 14.20 25.67 -8.68
N GLU A 151 13.22 26.24 -7.94
CA GLU A 151 12.70 27.59 -8.17
C GLU A 151 12.32 28.28 -6.85
N GLY A 152 12.11 29.58 -6.90
CA GLY A 152 11.49 30.39 -5.85
C GLY A 152 12.33 30.64 -4.61
N ILE A 153 13.64 30.43 -4.65
CA ILE A 153 14.54 30.69 -3.51
C ILE A 153 14.77 32.21 -3.36
N ALA A 154 14.21 32.79 -2.29
CA ALA A 154 14.43 34.20 -1.93
C ALA A 154 15.68 34.39 -1.07
N ALA A 155 15.99 33.45 -0.18
CA ALA A 155 17.19 33.51 0.67
C ALA A 155 17.77 32.12 0.93
N THR A 156 19.09 32.06 1.09
CA THR A 156 19.80 30.82 1.41
C THR A 156 20.72 31.05 2.61
N TYR A 157 20.60 30.14 3.59
CA TYR A 157 21.46 30.12 4.77
C TYR A 157 22.14 28.75 4.85
N THR A 158 23.45 28.70 4.69
CA THR A 158 24.22 27.46 4.63
C THR A 158 24.91 27.17 5.95
N ALA A 159 25.01 25.87 6.30
CA ALA A 159 25.70 25.35 7.47
C ALA A 159 25.28 26.03 8.79
N GLN A 160 24.03 26.38 8.90
CA GLN A 160 23.48 27.02 10.09
C GLN A 160 23.28 26.01 11.24
N ARG A 161 23.53 26.45 12.47
CA ARG A 161 23.29 25.63 13.64
C ARG A 161 21.78 25.46 13.86
N SER A 162 21.30 24.23 13.82
CA SER A 162 19.96 23.87 14.28
C SER A 162 20.00 23.22 15.65
N THR A 163 18.86 23.28 16.34
CA THR A 163 18.52 22.49 17.53
C THR A 163 17.25 21.70 17.26
N GLY A 164 16.80 20.91 18.23
CA GLY A 164 15.57 20.13 18.12
C GLY A 164 14.70 20.29 19.38
N TYR A 165 13.40 20.42 19.19
CA TYR A 165 12.44 20.51 20.29
C TYR A 165 11.22 19.64 20.01
N SER A 166 10.45 19.36 21.07
CA SER A 166 9.17 18.67 21.01
C SER A 166 8.18 19.36 21.93
N ALA A 167 6.90 19.18 21.66
CA ALA A 167 5.82 19.73 22.49
C ALA A 167 4.66 18.73 22.57
N SER A 168 3.60 19.08 23.30
CA SER A 168 2.39 18.25 23.33
C SER A 168 1.73 18.19 21.94
N PRO A 169 1.00 17.12 21.61
CA PRO A 169 0.39 16.92 20.27
C PRO A 169 -0.56 18.02 19.83
N THR A 170 -1.08 18.82 20.76
CA THR A 170 -2.02 19.93 20.49
C THR A 170 -1.37 21.31 20.61
N ALA A 171 -0.06 21.36 20.82
CA ALA A 171 0.66 22.63 20.99
C ALA A 171 0.61 23.48 19.73
N LYS A 172 0.55 24.79 19.95
CA LYS A 172 0.68 25.80 18.88
C LYS A 172 1.92 26.65 19.12
N GLY A 173 2.61 26.93 18.03
CA GLY A 173 3.72 27.86 18.04
C GLY A 173 3.27 29.32 18.21
N SER A 174 4.22 30.23 18.35
CA SER A 174 3.98 31.66 18.52
C SER A 174 3.23 32.33 17.36
N SER A 175 3.23 31.70 16.17
CA SER A 175 2.40 32.12 15.02
C SER A 175 0.94 31.73 15.15
N GLY A 176 0.56 30.90 16.13
CA GLY A 176 -0.76 30.27 16.27
C GLY A 176 -0.95 28.99 15.44
N ARG A 177 0.03 28.60 14.59
CA ARG A 177 0.01 27.35 13.82
C ARG A 177 0.26 26.18 14.76
N ARG A 178 -0.47 25.05 14.56
CA ARG A 178 -0.19 23.79 15.27
C ARG A 178 1.23 23.32 14.96
N LEU A 179 1.89 22.75 15.97
CA LEU A 179 3.21 22.17 15.83
C LEU A 179 3.10 20.71 15.37
N THR A 180 3.80 20.39 14.28
CA THR A 180 3.93 19.05 13.69
C THR A 180 5.27 18.98 12.96
N TYR A 181 5.66 17.80 12.44
CA TYR A 181 6.80 17.75 11.52
C TYR A 181 6.60 18.77 10.38
N GLY A 182 7.68 19.47 10.04
CA GLY A 182 7.61 20.58 9.08
C GLY A 182 7.21 21.93 9.70
N THR A 183 7.09 22.04 11.03
CA THR A 183 7.05 23.35 11.70
C THR A 183 8.35 23.61 12.44
N VAL A 184 8.83 24.86 12.40
CA VAL A 184 10.13 25.20 12.97
C VAL A 184 10.06 26.53 13.72
N ALA A 185 10.92 26.66 14.75
CA ALA A 185 11.10 27.92 15.44
C ALA A 185 12.28 28.69 14.84
N VAL A 186 12.09 29.99 14.64
CA VAL A 186 13.03 30.91 13.99
C VAL A 186 13.08 32.25 14.74
N ASN A 187 14.02 33.10 14.37
CA ASN A 187 13.92 34.51 14.69
C ASN A 187 13.01 35.22 13.66
N PRO A 188 11.80 35.69 14.02
CA PRO A 188 10.85 36.25 13.05
C PRO A 188 11.31 37.59 12.42
N ASN A 189 12.35 38.20 12.99
CA ASN A 189 12.97 39.38 12.36
C ASN A 189 13.94 39.00 11.20
N VAL A 190 14.31 37.71 11.09
CA VAL A 190 15.15 37.15 10.03
C VAL A 190 14.34 36.37 9.03
N ILE A 191 13.50 35.47 9.52
CA ILE A 191 12.56 34.65 8.73
C ILE A 191 11.15 34.90 9.29
N PRO A 192 10.29 35.65 8.60
CA PRO A 192 8.92 35.94 9.07
C PRO A 192 8.08 34.70 9.28
N TYR A 193 7.16 34.73 10.26
CA TYR A 193 6.18 33.65 10.43
C TYR A 193 5.36 33.42 9.15
N GLY A 194 5.08 32.15 8.86
CA GLY A 194 4.39 31.71 7.66
C GLY A 194 5.31 31.54 6.43
N SER A 195 6.59 31.90 6.52
CA SER A 195 7.53 31.60 5.43
C SER A 195 7.65 30.10 5.23
N LEU A 196 7.55 29.64 3.99
CA LEU A 196 7.84 28.27 3.57
C LEU A 196 9.33 28.17 3.23
N MET A 197 9.98 27.12 3.70
CA MET A 197 11.41 26.90 3.45
C MET A 197 11.69 25.41 3.26
N TYR A 198 12.78 25.06 2.60
CA TYR A 198 13.31 23.71 2.53
C TYR A 198 14.56 23.59 3.39
N ILE A 199 14.66 22.48 4.15
CA ILE A 199 15.73 22.28 5.12
C ILE A 199 16.36 20.91 4.92
N THR A 200 17.69 20.90 4.78
CA THR A 200 18.48 19.66 4.71
C THR A 200 19.76 19.82 5.53
N SER A 201 20.36 18.73 6.02
CA SER A 201 21.67 18.81 6.65
C SER A 201 22.74 19.24 5.64
N ALA A 202 23.79 19.89 6.13
CA ALA A 202 24.87 20.37 5.28
C ALA A 202 25.65 19.22 4.60
N ASP A 203 25.60 18.02 5.15
CA ASP A 203 26.22 16.80 4.61
C ASP A 203 25.27 15.94 3.77
N GLY A 204 24.01 16.35 3.60
CA GLY A 204 23.01 15.71 2.76
C GLY A 204 22.39 14.42 3.31
N ARG A 205 22.80 13.95 4.50
CA ARG A 205 22.30 12.67 5.08
C ARG A 205 20.99 12.78 5.84
N PHE A 206 20.50 13.99 6.06
CA PHE A 206 19.25 14.27 6.74
C PHE A 206 18.46 15.32 5.96
N VAL A 207 17.25 14.99 5.58
CA VAL A 207 16.30 15.87 4.90
C VAL A 207 15.13 16.14 5.84
N TYR A 208 15.08 17.34 6.45
CA TYR A 208 13.90 17.72 7.21
C TYR A 208 12.71 17.96 6.26
N GLY A 209 12.98 18.45 5.06
CA GLY A 209 12.00 18.71 4.02
C GLY A 209 11.45 20.12 4.05
N TYR A 210 10.28 20.33 3.46
CA TYR A 210 9.60 21.62 3.49
C TYR A 210 9.05 21.92 4.88
N ALA A 211 9.19 23.18 5.29
CA ALA A 211 8.82 23.59 6.65
C ALA A 211 8.30 25.04 6.71
N TYR A 212 7.38 25.28 7.63
CA TYR A 212 6.90 26.63 7.93
C TYR A 212 7.54 27.22 9.17
N ALA A 213 7.91 28.49 9.10
CA ALA A 213 8.24 29.31 10.26
C ALA A 213 6.98 29.49 11.14
N ALA A 214 6.87 28.72 12.21
CA ALA A 214 5.65 28.65 13.03
C ALA A 214 5.84 29.09 14.49
N ASP A 215 7.09 29.09 14.96
CA ASP A 215 7.40 29.35 16.36
C ASP A 215 8.67 30.19 16.51
N THR A 216 8.98 30.53 17.75
CA THR A 216 10.24 31.21 18.13
C THR A 216 10.70 30.74 19.50
N GLY A 217 11.91 31.09 19.86
CA GLY A 217 12.46 30.77 21.17
C GLY A 217 13.69 31.61 21.48
N THR A 218 14.12 31.57 22.74
CA THR A 218 15.24 32.37 23.22
C THR A 218 16.52 32.09 22.45
N ALA A 219 16.78 30.84 22.06
CA ALA A 219 17.99 30.47 21.34
C ALA A 219 18.08 31.16 19.96
N MET A 220 16.96 31.26 19.23
CA MET A 220 16.88 31.94 17.95
C MET A 220 16.98 33.47 18.10
N MET A 221 16.31 34.02 19.12
CA MET A 221 16.33 35.45 19.39
C MET A 221 17.73 35.98 19.85
N THR A 222 18.49 35.12 20.52
CA THR A 222 19.86 35.45 20.99
C THR A 222 20.96 35.03 20.02
N GLY A 223 20.62 34.34 18.92
CA GLY A 223 21.59 33.83 17.94
C GLY A 223 22.37 32.60 18.40
N ASN A 224 21.98 31.93 19.48
CA ASN A 224 22.57 30.67 19.93
C ASN A 224 22.25 29.48 19.02
N ALA A 225 21.12 29.54 18.34
CA ALA A 225 20.74 28.65 17.23
C ALA A 225 20.10 29.52 16.13
N PHE A 226 20.24 29.11 14.89
CA PHE A 226 19.58 29.78 13.77
C PHE A 226 18.12 29.33 13.61
N ILE A 227 17.88 28.02 13.85
CA ILE A 227 16.58 27.38 13.67
C ILE A 227 16.42 26.22 14.67
N ASP A 228 15.20 25.98 15.12
CA ASP A 228 14.86 24.85 16.01
C ASP A 228 13.82 23.97 15.31
N LEU A 229 14.17 22.72 15.05
CA LEU A 229 13.36 21.77 14.30
C LEU A 229 12.41 21.04 15.24
N TYR A 230 11.13 21.02 14.90
CA TYR A 230 10.13 20.29 15.69
C TYR A 230 10.21 18.79 15.44
N TYR A 231 10.07 18.01 16.50
CA TYR A 231 9.93 16.56 16.51
C TYR A 231 8.74 16.15 17.38
N GLU A 232 8.07 15.06 17.04
CA GLU A 232 6.88 14.61 17.76
C GLU A 232 7.21 14.10 19.15
N THR A 233 8.41 13.55 19.36
CA THR A 233 8.83 13.02 20.65
C THR A 233 10.09 13.70 21.17
N TYR A 234 10.21 13.75 22.50
CA TYR A 234 11.43 14.23 23.14
C TYR A 234 12.65 13.38 22.76
N SER A 235 12.50 12.06 22.64
CA SER A 235 13.60 11.19 22.19
C SER A 235 14.11 11.55 20.82
N GLU A 236 13.23 11.84 19.86
CA GLU A 236 13.61 12.26 18.51
C GLU A 236 14.30 13.60 18.51
N SER A 237 13.80 14.56 19.31
CA SER A 237 14.44 15.88 19.41
C SER A 237 15.87 15.80 19.98
N VAL A 238 16.12 14.91 20.94
CA VAL A 238 17.45 14.64 21.49
C VAL A 238 18.34 13.89 20.49
N ASP A 239 17.80 12.85 19.87
CA ASP A 239 18.53 12.05 18.87
C ASP A 239 18.99 12.91 17.67
N ASN A 240 18.21 13.92 17.29
CA ASN A 240 18.48 14.81 16.16
C ASN A 240 18.93 16.24 16.57
N ALA A 241 19.20 16.47 17.85
CA ALA A 241 19.67 17.76 18.33
C ALA A 241 21.02 18.14 17.72
N VAL A 242 21.21 19.43 17.50
CA VAL A 242 22.43 20.08 17.03
C VAL A 242 23.05 19.45 15.78
N ILE A 243 22.56 19.90 14.65
CA ILE A 243 23.16 19.61 13.33
C ILE A 243 23.39 20.92 12.56
N ALA A 244 24.31 20.89 11.59
CA ALA A 244 24.46 21.96 10.63
C ALA A 244 23.46 21.75 9.50
N VAL A 245 22.61 22.74 9.21
CA VAL A 245 21.59 22.68 8.17
C VAL A 245 21.76 23.78 7.13
N ASN A 246 21.34 23.48 5.91
CA ASN A 246 21.08 24.46 4.87
C ASN A 246 19.59 24.79 4.89
N VAL A 247 19.24 26.06 4.84
CA VAL A 247 17.87 26.56 4.86
C VAL A 247 17.64 27.41 3.61
N TYR A 248 16.70 27.00 2.77
CA TYR A 248 16.31 27.68 1.54
C TYR A 248 14.92 28.27 1.73
N VAL A 249 14.83 29.58 1.97
CA VAL A 249 13.55 30.28 2.18
C VAL A 249 12.96 30.61 0.82
N LEU A 250 11.71 30.24 0.60
CA LEU A 250 11.00 30.53 -0.64
C LEU A 250 10.39 31.94 -0.63
N ASP A 251 10.27 32.53 -1.82
CA ASP A 251 9.49 33.74 -2.00
C ASP A 251 7.98 33.50 -1.78
N SER A 252 7.25 34.61 -1.57
CA SER A 252 5.81 34.56 -1.27
C SER A 252 4.97 33.98 -2.40
N ASP A 253 5.35 34.24 -3.65
CA ASP A 253 4.59 33.81 -4.82
C ASP A 253 4.72 32.30 -5.04
N THR A 254 5.94 31.78 -4.86
CA THR A 254 6.19 30.35 -4.90
C THR A 254 5.54 29.65 -3.72
N ALA A 255 5.68 30.16 -2.50
CA ALA A 255 5.05 29.58 -1.32
C ALA A 255 3.52 29.52 -1.42
N ALA A 256 2.89 30.53 -2.05
CA ALA A 256 1.45 30.59 -2.23
C ALA A 256 0.90 29.45 -3.12
N LYS A 257 1.68 28.95 -4.09
CA LYS A 257 1.28 27.84 -4.96
C LYS A 257 1.00 26.56 -4.20
N TYR A 258 1.69 26.33 -3.09
CA TYR A 258 1.63 25.08 -2.29
C TYR A 258 0.81 25.24 -0.99
N LYS A 259 0.26 26.43 -0.75
CA LYS A 259 -0.40 26.72 0.52
C LYS A 259 -1.63 25.86 0.78
N GLU A 260 -2.49 25.70 -0.20
CA GLU A 260 -3.74 24.94 -0.06
C GLU A 260 -3.46 23.45 0.25
N GLU A 261 -2.51 22.85 -0.49
CA GLU A 261 -2.10 21.46 -0.26
C GLU A 261 -1.47 21.27 1.11
N ASN A 262 -0.59 22.18 1.51
CA ASN A 262 0.06 22.13 2.83
C ASN A 262 -0.92 22.39 3.98
N ASP A 263 -1.94 23.22 3.80
CA ASP A 263 -2.99 23.42 4.79
C ASP A 263 -3.86 22.17 4.92
N ALA A 264 -4.16 21.46 3.80
CA ALA A 264 -4.87 20.19 3.82
C ALA A 264 -4.06 19.08 4.53
N ILE A 265 -2.75 19.00 4.30
CA ILE A 265 -1.85 18.08 5.03
C ILE A 265 -1.91 18.35 6.54
N LEU A 266 -1.85 19.62 6.95
CA LEU A 266 -1.93 19.99 8.36
C LEU A 266 -3.29 19.64 8.99
N GLU A 267 -4.38 19.71 8.23
CA GLU A 267 -5.72 19.35 8.68
C GLU A 267 -5.89 17.84 8.82
N ALA A 268 -5.37 17.06 7.84
CA ALA A 268 -5.41 15.60 7.88
C ALA A 268 -4.67 15.03 9.09
N ASP A 269 -3.52 15.61 9.45
CA ASP A 269 -2.72 15.26 10.64
C ASP A 269 -3.45 15.57 11.98
N ASN A 270 -4.57 16.29 11.93
CA ASN A 270 -5.46 16.54 13.08
C ASN A 270 -6.50 15.44 13.34
N THR A 271 -6.64 14.45 12.46
CA THR A 271 -7.64 13.39 12.63
C THR A 271 -7.11 12.32 13.57
N PRO A 272 -7.67 12.13 14.79
CA PRO A 272 -7.25 11.07 15.68
C PRO A 272 -7.62 9.72 15.08
N GLY A 273 -6.63 8.90 14.75
CA GLY A 273 -6.85 7.49 14.45
C GLY A 273 -6.54 7.03 13.02
N LEU A 274 -5.48 7.50 12.41
CA LEU A 274 -4.83 6.78 11.30
C LEU A 274 -3.48 6.23 11.76
#